data_edaf2edef0aa48bfa842fe10ea4be75c
#
_entry.id   edaf2edef0aa48bfa842fe10ea4be75c
#
_cell.length_a   1.000
_cell.length_b   1.000
_cell.length_c   1.000
_cell.angle_alpha   90.00
_cell.angle_beta   90.00
_cell.angle_gamma   90.00
#
_symmetry.space_group_name_H-M   'P 1'
#
loop_
_entity.id
_entity.type
_entity.pdbx_description
1 polymer ?
#
loop_
_entity_poly.entity_id
_entity_poly.type
_entity_poly.pdbx_seq_one_letter_code
_entity_poly.pdbx_strand_id
1 'polypeptide(L)'
;SRGLGDVYNRQVNEEENTAWENAGKERDRLWQQGTYVVAGTPAPHEKLTILPESIRSEWISDADITFLEADGAKCLPCKFPAAHEPVILPQSDIVLAVAGLSALYRPLGEVCFRAELAIEAWNRDVCEYGDAAYPKEGKRLLKEVPISKDTPLTQELLAWLLGSENGARKDISGRLFFVVLNQADTSERREDGRKVLDILKHSYGIQGILTSFSGTERN
;
A
#
# COMPACT_ATOMS: atom_id res chain seq x y z
N SER A 1 -11.03 -15.16 -18.36
CA SER A 1 -9.85 -15.17 -17.47
C SER A 1 -8.64 -15.47 -18.33
N ARG A 2 -7.91 -14.46 -18.75
CA ARG A 2 -6.59 -14.63 -19.34
C ARG A 2 -5.59 -14.37 -18.21
N GLY A 3 -4.75 -15.38 -17.98
CA GLY A 3 -3.91 -15.55 -16.86
C GLY A 3 -3.03 -14.34 -16.53
N LEU A 4 -2.80 -14.19 -15.26
CA LEU A 4 -1.67 -13.48 -14.69
C LEU A 4 -0.42 -13.91 -15.47
N GLY A 5 0.29 -12.93 -16.03
CA GLY A 5 1.53 -13.19 -16.75
C GLY A 5 2.48 -14.00 -15.86
N ASP A 6 3.20 -14.90 -16.48
CA ASP A 6 4.05 -15.86 -15.79
C ASP A 6 4.99 -15.15 -14.82
N VAL A 7 4.88 -15.51 -13.55
CA VAL A 7 5.87 -15.14 -12.53
C VAL A 7 7.16 -15.90 -12.87
N TYR A 8 8.20 -15.17 -13.25
CA TYR A 8 9.50 -15.75 -13.50
C TYR A 8 10.14 -16.17 -12.19
N ASN A 9 9.94 -17.42 -11.81
CA ASN A 9 10.54 -18.05 -10.64
C ASN A 9 11.71 -18.92 -11.09
N ARG A 10 12.94 -18.40 -11.06
CA ARG A 10 14.12 -19.19 -11.34
C ARG A 10 15.17 -18.96 -10.27
N GLN A 11 15.63 -20.05 -9.65
CA GLN A 11 16.79 -20.05 -8.75
C GLN A 11 18.05 -19.67 -9.55
N VAL A 12 18.77 -18.68 -9.04
CA VAL A 12 20.02 -18.18 -9.62
C VAL A 12 21.18 -18.79 -8.83
N ASN A 13 21.92 -19.70 -9.48
CA ASN A 13 23.26 -20.09 -9.10
C ASN A 13 24.21 -19.53 -10.15
N GLU A 14 25.50 -19.45 -9.90
CA GLU A 14 26.67 -18.86 -10.60
C GLU A 14 26.65 -18.61 -12.13
N GLU A 15 25.60 -18.90 -12.86
CA GLU A 15 25.30 -18.44 -14.23
C GLU A 15 24.50 -17.15 -14.26
N GLU A 16 24.69 -16.28 -13.27
CA GLU A 16 23.83 -15.13 -13.00
C GLU A 16 23.66 -14.20 -14.21
N ASN A 17 24.71 -13.88 -14.93
CA ASN A 17 24.63 -12.98 -16.08
C ASN A 17 23.78 -13.57 -17.21
N THR A 18 23.97 -14.84 -17.54
CA THR A 18 23.21 -15.51 -18.61
C THR A 18 21.72 -15.64 -18.27
N ALA A 19 21.40 -15.86 -16.99
CA ALA A 19 20.02 -15.93 -16.53
C ALA A 19 19.30 -14.57 -16.64
N TRP A 20 19.97 -13.49 -16.26
CA TRP A 20 19.41 -12.14 -16.37
C TRP A 20 19.30 -11.66 -17.82
N GLU A 21 20.27 -12.00 -18.69
CA GLU A 21 20.18 -11.74 -20.14
C GLU A 21 18.96 -12.45 -20.77
N ASN A 22 18.72 -13.71 -20.40
CA ASN A 22 17.55 -14.45 -20.89
C ASN A 22 16.25 -13.88 -20.34
N ALA A 23 16.21 -13.48 -19.08
CA ALA A 23 15.07 -12.80 -18.48
C ALA A 23 14.78 -11.45 -19.16
N GLY A 24 15.82 -10.69 -19.53
CA GLY A 24 15.71 -9.45 -20.29
C GLY A 24 15.09 -9.67 -21.68
N LYS A 25 15.54 -10.68 -22.41
CA LYS A 25 14.97 -11.03 -23.73
C LYS A 25 13.50 -11.41 -23.62
N GLU A 26 13.11 -12.16 -22.58
CA GLU A 26 11.73 -12.54 -22.36
C GLU A 26 10.87 -11.33 -21.95
N ARG A 27 11.41 -10.43 -21.09
CA ARG A 27 10.81 -9.14 -20.77
C ARG A 27 10.49 -8.35 -22.06
N ASP A 28 11.47 -8.18 -22.93
CA ASP A 28 11.32 -7.41 -24.16
C ASP A 28 10.27 -8.03 -25.09
N ARG A 29 10.27 -9.36 -25.20
CA ARG A 29 9.26 -10.10 -25.96
C ARG A 29 7.85 -9.84 -25.43
N LEU A 30 7.66 -9.87 -24.11
CA LEU A 30 6.38 -9.64 -23.47
C LEU A 30 5.92 -8.18 -23.64
N TRP A 31 6.82 -7.22 -23.50
CA TRP A 31 6.50 -5.79 -23.70
C TRP A 31 6.11 -5.50 -25.16
N GLN A 32 6.79 -6.10 -26.13
CA GLN A 32 6.40 -6.00 -27.55
C GLN A 32 4.99 -6.54 -27.82
N GLN A 33 4.51 -7.45 -27.00
CA GLN A 33 3.13 -7.97 -27.05
C GLN A 33 2.13 -7.09 -26.27
N GLY A 34 2.56 -5.99 -25.68
CA GLY A 34 1.72 -5.10 -24.88
C GLY A 34 1.29 -5.70 -23.53
N THR A 35 2.09 -6.62 -22.97
CA THR A 35 1.84 -7.22 -21.65
C THR A 35 2.73 -6.59 -20.58
N TYR A 36 2.31 -6.75 -19.31
CA TYR A 36 3.14 -6.37 -18.17
C TYR A 36 4.03 -7.54 -17.73
N VAL A 37 5.12 -7.23 -17.03
CA VAL A 37 6.05 -8.19 -16.45
C VAL A 37 6.07 -8.02 -14.94
N VAL A 38 6.01 -9.13 -14.21
CA VAL A 38 6.26 -9.16 -12.76
C VAL A 38 7.64 -9.78 -12.54
N ALA A 39 8.50 -9.07 -11.84
CA ALA A 39 9.88 -9.49 -11.66
C ALA A 39 10.36 -9.35 -10.22
N GLY A 40 11.22 -10.29 -9.80
CA GLY A 40 11.86 -10.29 -8.50
C GLY A 40 12.86 -11.42 -8.39
N THR A 41 13.74 -11.33 -7.41
CA THR A 41 14.67 -12.41 -7.06
C THR A 41 13.93 -13.46 -6.23
N PRO A 42 13.96 -14.74 -6.60
CA PRO A 42 13.32 -15.80 -5.83
C PRO A 42 13.84 -15.88 -4.39
N ALA A 43 12.93 -16.10 -3.47
CA ALA A 43 13.20 -16.28 -2.05
C ALA A 43 12.44 -17.51 -1.51
N PRO A 44 12.79 -18.03 -0.32
CA PRO A 44 12.07 -19.14 0.30
C PRO A 44 10.56 -18.89 0.39
N HIS A 45 9.79 -19.98 0.38
CA HIS A 45 8.32 -19.96 0.45
C HIS A 45 7.63 -19.27 -0.74
N GLU A 46 8.16 -19.49 -1.96
CA GLU A 46 7.59 -18.95 -3.21
C GLU A 46 7.45 -17.41 -3.23
N LYS A 47 8.30 -16.73 -2.48
CA LYS A 47 8.33 -15.27 -2.44
C LYS A 47 9.32 -14.72 -3.45
N LEU A 48 9.08 -13.46 -3.84
CA LEU A 48 10.03 -12.65 -4.57
C LEU A 48 10.59 -11.56 -3.66
N THR A 49 11.87 -11.27 -3.83
CA THR A 49 12.53 -10.11 -3.23
C THR A 49 12.95 -9.14 -4.31
N ILE A 50 13.49 -8.00 -3.91
CA ILE A 50 13.94 -6.97 -4.85
C ILE A 50 14.98 -7.52 -5.84
N LEU A 51 14.94 -7.03 -7.08
CA LEU A 51 15.96 -7.31 -8.08
C LEU A 51 17.32 -6.71 -7.69
N PRO A 52 18.45 -7.31 -8.16
CA PRO A 52 19.76 -6.66 -8.07
C PRO A 52 19.72 -5.24 -8.62
N GLU A 53 20.47 -4.33 -8.03
CA GLU A 53 20.35 -2.89 -8.34
C GLU A 53 20.62 -2.57 -9.80
N SER A 54 21.64 -3.19 -10.42
CA SER A 54 21.97 -3.00 -11.82
C SER A 54 20.80 -3.38 -12.75
N ILE A 55 20.24 -4.56 -12.55
CA ILE A 55 19.10 -5.07 -13.33
C ILE A 55 17.86 -4.21 -13.09
N ARG A 56 17.58 -3.88 -11.84
CA ARG A 56 16.43 -3.06 -11.47
C ARG A 56 16.48 -1.67 -12.12
N SER A 57 17.64 -1.02 -12.06
CA SER A 57 17.83 0.32 -12.62
C SER A 57 17.61 0.34 -14.13
N GLU A 58 18.17 -0.66 -14.84
CA GLU A 58 17.96 -0.84 -16.27
C GLU A 58 16.46 -1.04 -16.58
N TRP A 59 15.81 -2.00 -15.92
CA TRP A 59 14.42 -2.34 -16.22
C TRP A 59 13.43 -1.20 -15.87
N ILE A 60 13.71 -0.44 -14.82
CA ILE A 60 12.93 0.77 -14.51
C ILE A 60 13.12 1.83 -15.59
N SER A 61 14.35 2.02 -16.10
CA SER A 61 14.64 3.00 -17.15
C SER A 61 13.98 2.67 -18.49
N ASP A 62 13.82 1.38 -18.78
CA ASP A 62 13.24 0.91 -20.05
C ASP A 62 11.71 0.85 -20.02
N ALA A 63 11.10 0.88 -18.85
CA ALA A 63 9.64 0.75 -18.69
C ALA A 63 8.93 2.10 -18.77
N ASP A 64 7.76 2.13 -19.41
CA ASP A 64 6.89 3.31 -19.40
C ASP A 64 6.34 3.60 -17.99
N ILE A 65 6.01 2.55 -17.23
CA ILE A 65 5.50 2.62 -15.85
C ILE A 65 6.03 1.42 -15.07
N THR A 66 6.55 1.68 -13.87
CA THR A 66 6.98 0.65 -12.94
C THR A 66 6.22 0.75 -11.62
N PHE A 67 5.66 -0.36 -11.16
CA PHE A 67 5.10 -0.50 -9.81
C PHE A 67 6.06 -1.28 -8.92
N LEU A 68 6.41 -0.70 -7.78
CA LEU A 68 7.31 -1.29 -6.79
C LEU A 68 6.54 -1.58 -5.51
N GLU A 69 6.57 -2.82 -5.03
CA GLU A 69 6.06 -3.15 -3.70
C GLU A 69 7.04 -2.68 -2.64
N ALA A 70 6.70 -1.61 -1.93
CA ALA A 70 7.54 -1.04 -0.87
C ALA A 70 7.41 -1.80 0.44
N ASP A 71 6.25 -2.39 0.70
CA ASP A 71 6.00 -3.20 1.88
C ASP A 71 4.77 -4.12 1.70
N GLY A 72 4.77 -5.27 2.38
CA GLY A 72 3.66 -6.23 2.35
C GLY A 72 2.81 -6.20 3.62
N ALA A 73 1.51 -6.48 3.51
CA ALA A 73 0.54 -6.50 4.61
C ALA A 73 0.19 -7.92 5.12
N LYS A 74 0.93 -8.95 4.73
CA LYS A 74 0.66 -10.37 5.07
C LYS A 74 -0.79 -10.79 4.80
N CYS A 75 -1.32 -10.41 3.66
CA CYS A 75 -2.70 -10.68 3.24
C CYS A 75 -3.79 -10.03 4.13
N LEU A 76 -3.44 -9.12 5.03
CA LEU A 76 -4.41 -8.33 5.80
C LEU A 76 -4.83 -7.08 5.00
N PRO A 77 -6.07 -6.60 5.19
CA PRO A 77 -6.61 -5.49 4.40
C PRO A 77 -6.01 -4.13 4.73
N CYS A 78 -5.33 -3.97 5.86
CA CYS A 78 -4.55 -2.77 6.16
C CYS A 78 -3.28 -3.09 6.96
N LYS A 79 -2.43 -2.09 7.14
CA LYS A 79 -1.13 -2.21 7.77
C LYS A 79 -0.72 -0.90 8.44
N PHE A 80 0.11 -1.02 9.47
CA PHE A 80 0.89 0.09 10.01
C PHE A 80 2.39 -0.17 9.76
N PRO A 81 3.18 0.80 9.27
CA PRO A 81 4.57 0.59 8.90
C PRO A 81 5.46 0.38 10.14
N ALA A 82 6.46 -0.49 10.03
CA ALA A 82 7.51 -0.61 11.01
C ALA A 82 8.53 0.54 10.88
N ALA A 83 9.50 0.59 11.80
CA ALA A 83 10.53 1.65 11.80
C ALA A 83 11.33 1.73 10.48
N HIS A 84 11.58 0.57 9.84
CA HIS A 84 12.32 0.44 8.57
C HIS A 84 11.42 0.43 7.32
N GLU A 85 10.13 0.66 7.46
CA GLU A 85 9.15 0.67 6.37
C GLU A 85 8.45 2.02 6.26
N PRO A 86 7.93 2.36 5.08
CA PRO A 86 8.09 1.67 3.79
C PRO A 86 9.49 1.83 3.20
N VAL A 87 9.93 0.87 2.36
CA VAL A 87 11.18 0.98 1.61
C VAL A 87 10.87 1.64 0.27
N ILE A 88 10.95 2.96 0.23
CA ILE A 88 10.68 3.74 -0.99
C ILE A 88 12.01 4.00 -1.71
N LEU A 89 12.10 3.56 -2.95
CA LEU A 89 13.30 3.79 -3.76
C LEU A 89 13.45 5.27 -4.10
N PRO A 90 14.71 5.79 -4.18
CA PRO A 90 14.94 7.21 -4.46
C PRO A 90 14.30 7.71 -5.75
N GLN A 91 14.22 6.88 -6.80
CA GLN A 91 13.66 7.16 -8.10
C GLN A 91 12.13 7.05 -8.19
N SER A 92 11.45 6.72 -7.08
CA SER A 92 9.99 6.68 -7.06
C SER A 92 9.41 8.10 -7.11
N ASP A 93 8.50 8.36 -8.03
CA ASP A 93 7.84 9.66 -8.19
C ASP A 93 6.57 9.75 -7.36
N ILE A 94 5.87 8.63 -7.23
CA ILE A 94 4.53 8.54 -6.62
C ILE A 94 4.53 7.42 -5.60
N VAL A 95 3.88 7.66 -4.47
CA VAL A 95 3.59 6.64 -3.44
C VAL A 95 2.09 6.40 -3.39
N LEU A 96 1.68 5.13 -3.53
CA LEU A 96 0.30 4.69 -3.41
C LEU A 96 0.13 3.91 -2.11
N ALA A 97 -0.66 4.43 -1.17
CA ALA A 97 -1.07 3.68 0.01
C ALA A 97 -2.37 2.92 -0.30
N VAL A 98 -2.35 1.60 -0.14
CA VAL A 98 -3.49 0.74 -0.46
C VAL A 98 -4.09 0.14 0.81
N ALA A 99 -5.41 0.24 0.97
CA ALA A 99 -6.14 -0.43 2.04
C ALA A 99 -7.43 -1.05 1.53
N GLY A 100 -7.82 -2.19 2.12
CA GLY A 100 -9.07 -2.87 1.81
C GLY A 100 -10.21 -2.41 2.71
N LEU A 101 -11.33 -2.00 2.12
CA LEU A 101 -12.53 -1.59 2.86
C LEU A 101 -13.19 -2.72 3.67
N SER A 102 -12.80 -3.97 3.42
CA SER A 102 -13.22 -5.11 4.25
C SER A 102 -12.68 -5.06 5.68
N ALA A 103 -11.73 -4.16 5.96
CA ALA A 103 -11.20 -3.91 7.30
C ALA A 103 -12.18 -3.15 8.21
N LEU A 104 -13.05 -2.32 7.64
CA LEU A 104 -13.93 -1.46 8.42
C LEU A 104 -14.85 -2.25 9.35
N TYR A 105 -15.06 -1.71 10.53
CA TYR A 105 -15.91 -2.23 11.62
C TYR A 105 -15.47 -3.55 12.24
N ARG A 106 -14.31 -4.06 11.85
CA ARG A 106 -13.72 -5.25 12.46
C ARG A 106 -12.64 -4.85 13.48
N PRO A 107 -12.35 -5.72 14.47
CA PRO A 107 -11.29 -5.48 15.43
C PRO A 107 -9.95 -5.17 14.77
N LEU A 108 -9.29 -4.10 15.21
CA LEU A 108 -8.01 -3.63 14.64
C LEU A 108 -6.95 -4.73 14.60
N GLY A 109 -6.88 -5.55 15.65
CA GLY A 109 -5.92 -6.65 15.75
C GLY A 109 -6.13 -7.76 14.72
N GLU A 110 -7.34 -7.89 14.14
CA GLU A 110 -7.65 -8.90 13.13
C GLU A 110 -7.37 -8.42 11.69
N VAL A 111 -7.41 -7.10 11.45
CA VAL A 111 -7.43 -6.54 10.11
C VAL A 111 -6.20 -5.70 9.77
N CYS A 112 -5.44 -5.30 10.78
CA CYS A 112 -4.27 -4.45 10.59
C CYS A 112 -2.97 -5.22 10.89
N PHE A 113 -2.13 -5.41 9.89
CA PHE A 113 -0.79 -5.94 10.14
C PHE A 113 0.01 -4.95 10.98
N ARG A 114 0.57 -5.40 12.10
CA ARG A 114 1.23 -4.60 13.14
C ARG A 114 0.29 -3.61 13.85
N ALA A 115 -0.89 -4.09 14.18
CA ALA A 115 -1.85 -3.32 14.97
C ALA A 115 -1.25 -2.78 16.28
N GLU A 116 -0.31 -3.48 16.90
CA GLU A 116 0.39 -3.06 18.11
C GLU A 116 1.11 -1.72 17.93
N LEU A 117 1.81 -1.56 16.80
CA LEU A 117 2.51 -0.31 16.50
C LEU A 117 1.54 0.84 16.23
N ALA A 118 0.41 0.55 15.56
CA ALA A 118 -0.65 1.52 15.35
C ALA A 118 -1.25 1.99 16.69
N ILE A 119 -1.54 1.05 17.59
CA ILE A 119 -2.09 1.33 18.93
C ILE A 119 -1.12 2.18 19.74
N GLU A 120 0.17 1.83 19.74
CA GLU A 120 1.20 2.58 20.44
C GLU A 120 1.31 4.00 19.90
N ALA A 121 1.39 4.17 18.58
CA ALA A 121 1.48 5.47 17.94
C ALA A 121 0.24 6.33 18.22
N TRP A 122 -0.96 5.78 18.04
CA TRP A 122 -2.21 6.47 18.32
C TRP A 122 -2.30 6.93 19.77
N ASN A 123 -2.09 6.01 20.73
CA ASN A 123 -2.23 6.32 22.15
C ASN A 123 -1.18 7.32 22.62
N ARG A 124 0.02 7.33 22.04
CA ARG A 124 1.03 8.36 22.27
C ARG A 124 0.58 9.72 21.75
N ASP A 125 0.09 9.79 20.50
CA ASP A 125 -0.39 11.04 19.89
C ASP A 125 -1.55 11.65 20.71
N VAL A 126 -2.47 10.81 21.19
CA VAL A 126 -3.57 11.23 22.06
C VAL A 126 -3.05 11.78 23.41
N CYS A 127 -2.03 11.15 24.00
CA CYS A 127 -1.48 11.58 25.29
C CYS A 127 -0.61 12.83 25.21
N GLU A 128 0.17 12.99 24.12
CA GLU A 128 1.14 14.07 24.01
C GLU A 128 0.54 15.38 23.47
N TYR A 129 -0.42 15.30 22.59
CA TYR A 129 -0.90 16.46 21.84
C TYR A 129 -2.34 16.85 22.13
N GLY A 130 -3.18 15.98 22.68
CA GLY A 130 -4.60 16.28 22.95
C GLY A 130 -5.29 16.96 21.75
N ASP A 131 -6.04 18.03 22.02
CA ASP A 131 -6.75 18.81 20.98
C ASP A 131 -5.84 19.57 19.98
N ALA A 132 -4.52 19.62 20.21
CA ALA A 132 -3.58 20.45 19.43
C ALA A 132 -2.96 19.71 18.22
N ALA A 133 -3.02 18.39 18.19
CA ALA A 133 -2.34 17.56 17.18
C ALA A 133 -3.06 17.49 15.83
N TYR A 134 -4.27 18.04 15.73
CA TYR A 134 -5.07 18.04 14.51
C TYR A 134 -5.24 19.45 13.93
N PRO A 135 -5.27 19.60 12.59
CA PRO A 135 -5.48 20.90 11.96
C PRO A 135 -6.76 21.56 12.49
N LYS A 136 -6.65 22.80 12.93
CA LYS A 136 -7.72 23.55 13.61
C LYS A 136 -8.99 23.80 12.80
N GLU A 137 -9.04 23.43 11.53
CA GLU A 137 -10.15 23.67 10.62
C GLU A 137 -10.99 22.44 10.24
N GLY A 138 -10.61 21.25 10.66
CA GLY A 138 -11.41 20.04 10.45
C GLY A 138 -12.07 19.60 11.75
N LYS A 139 -13.39 19.57 11.78
CA LYS A 139 -14.18 19.11 12.93
C LYS A 139 -13.51 17.93 13.65
N ARG A 140 -13.46 18.04 14.99
CA ARG A 140 -13.21 17.01 15.99
C ARG A 140 -13.56 15.59 15.51
N LEU A 141 -12.65 14.95 14.78
CA LEU A 141 -12.93 13.67 14.09
C LEU A 141 -12.80 12.46 15.01
N LEU A 142 -12.04 12.59 16.10
CA LEU A 142 -11.85 11.48 17.04
C LEU A 142 -11.87 12.04 18.47
N LYS A 143 -12.71 11.47 19.31
CA LYS A 143 -12.63 11.69 20.74
C LYS A 143 -11.35 11.04 21.24
N GLU A 144 -10.68 11.71 22.16
CA GLU A 144 -9.47 11.37 22.90
C GLU A 144 -9.57 10.03 23.67
N VAL A 145 -9.83 8.93 22.97
CA VAL A 145 -9.98 7.62 23.61
C VAL A 145 -8.83 6.72 23.15
N PRO A 146 -8.07 6.17 24.10
CA PRO A 146 -7.10 5.13 23.77
C PRO A 146 -7.75 3.95 23.04
N ILE A 147 -7.03 3.42 22.06
CA ILE A 147 -7.49 2.25 21.30
C ILE A 147 -6.75 0.99 21.74
N SER A 148 -7.35 -0.15 21.42
CA SER A 148 -6.82 -1.49 21.70
C SER A 148 -6.96 -2.39 20.46
N LYS A 149 -6.52 -3.63 20.55
CA LYS A 149 -6.70 -4.64 19.50
C LYS A 149 -8.17 -4.92 19.19
N ASP A 150 -9.03 -4.80 20.17
CA ASP A 150 -10.47 -5.04 20.04
C ASP A 150 -11.25 -3.82 19.54
N THR A 151 -10.59 -2.66 19.41
CA THR A 151 -11.21 -1.45 18.89
C THR A 151 -11.63 -1.67 17.44
N PRO A 152 -12.91 -1.47 17.08
CA PRO A 152 -13.34 -1.56 15.69
C PRO A 152 -12.64 -0.50 14.83
N LEU A 153 -12.16 -0.89 13.65
CA LEU A 153 -11.57 0.05 12.70
C LEU A 153 -12.67 0.94 12.09
N THR A 154 -12.75 2.19 12.54
CA THR A 154 -13.70 3.19 11.99
C THR A 154 -13.13 3.85 10.74
N GLN A 155 -13.95 4.65 10.03
CA GLN A 155 -13.49 5.44 8.89
C GLN A 155 -12.40 6.44 9.30
N GLU A 156 -12.56 7.06 10.47
CA GLU A 156 -11.61 8.03 11.01
C GLU A 156 -10.27 7.37 11.35
N LEU A 157 -10.32 6.20 12.00
CA LEU A 157 -9.10 5.46 12.35
C LEU A 157 -8.38 4.96 11.09
N LEU A 158 -9.12 4.50 10.08
CA LEU A 158 -8.53 4.12 8.79
C LEU A 158 -7.92 5.34 8.08
N ALA A 159 -8.60 6.49 8.10
CA ALA A 159 -8.05 7.73 7.53
C ALA A 159 -6.79 8.17 8.27
N TRP A 160 -6.71 8.02 9.59
CA TRP A 160 -5.49 8.29 10.36
C TRP A 160 -4.35 7.32 10.01
N LEU A 161 -4.62 6.02 9.92
CA LEU A 161 -3.61 5.02 9.49
C LEU A 161 -3.00 5.38 8.15
N LEU A 162 -3.80 5.91 7.23
CA LEU A 162 -3.38 6.25 5.86
C LEU A 162 -2.81 7.66 5.74
N GLY A 163 -3.32 8.62 6.54
CA GLY A 163 -3.02 10.04 6.38
C GLY A 163 -1.96 10.58 7.32
N SER A 164 -1.69 9.92 8.45
CA SER A 164 -0.72 10.41 9.42
C SER A 164 0.72 10.18 8.97
N GLU A 165 1.64 11.02 9.45
CA GLU A 165 3.08 10.89 9.18
C GLU A 165 3.72 9.69 9.88
N ASN A 166 3.07 9.16 10.91
CA ASN A 166 3.46 7.90 11.55
C ASN A 166 2.90 6.67 10.83
N GLY A 167 1.86 6.85 10.02
CA GLY A 167 1.18 5.83 9.23
C GLY A 167 1.74 5.69 7.80
N ALA A 168 0.86 5.49 6.84
CA ALA A 168 1.26 5.22 5.45
C ALA A 168 1.98 6.41 4.77
N ARG A 169 1.90 7.63 5.31
CA ARG A 169 2.65 8.79 4.83
C ARG A 169 4.09 8.87 5.31
N LYS A 170 4.53 7.92 6.11
CA LYS A 170 5.88 7.92 6.63
C LYS A 170 6.90 7.89 5.48
N ASP A 171 7.95 8.70 5.60
CA ASP A 171 9.14 8.73 4.70
C ASP A 171 8.83 8.98 3.21
N ILE A 172 7.68 9.59 2.87
CA ILE A 172 7.34 9.93 1.48
C ILE A 172 8.26 11.00 0.87
N SER A 173 8.96 11.80 1.71
CA SER A 173 10.00 12.74 1.30
C SER A 173 9.60 13.71 0.18
N GLY A 174 8.40 14.29 0.26
CA GLY A 174 7.87 15.26 -0.71
C GLY A 174 7.37 14.68 -2.03
N ARG A 175 7.31 13.34 -2.17
CA ARG A 175 6.72 12.68 -3.34
C ARG A 175 5.21 12.88 -3.39
N LEU A 176 4.65 12.74 -4.59
CA LEU A 176 3.20 12.66 -4.72
C LEU A 176 2.67 11.45 -3.95
N PHE A 177 1.61 11.66 -3.18
CA PHE A 177 1.02 10.62 -2.34
C PHE A 177 -0.48 10.51 -2.60
N PHE A 178 -0.94 9.30 -2.88
CA PHE A 178 -2.36 9.00 -3.11
C PHE A 178 -2.79 7.77 -2.33
N VAL A 179 -4.09 7.69 -2.05
CA VAL A 179 -4.69 6.54 -1.38
C VAL A 179 -5.58 5.76 -2.35
N VAL A 180 -5.45 4.45 -2.34
CA VAL A 180 -6.32 3.51 -3.05
C VAL A 180 -7.10 2.70 -2.01
N LEU A 181 -8.39 2.92 -1.93
CA LEU A 181 -9.29 2.11 -1.11
C LEU A 181 -9.90 1.01 -1.98
N ASN A 182 -9.44 -0.20 -1.77
CA ASN A 182 -9.84 -1.38 -2.54
C ASN A 182 -11.02 -2.10 -1.89
N GLN A 183 -11.60 -3.09 -2.62
CA GLN A 183 -12.74 -3.89 -2.17
C GLN A 183 -14.03 -3.06 -1.97
N ALA A 184 -14.23 -2.02 -2.77
CA ALA A 184 -15.47 -1.24 -2.82
C ALA A 184 -16.61 -2.01 -3.56
N ASP A 185 -16.77 -3.30 -3.25
CA ASP A 185 -17.60 -4.24 -4.02
C ASP A 185 -19.10 -4.06 -3.73
N THR A 186 -19.46 -3.60 -2.53
CA THR A 186 -20.86 -3.33 -2.14
C THR A 186 -21.17 -1.84 -2.09
N SER A 187 -22.45 -1.48 -2.12
CA SER A 187 -22.91 -0.09 -1.97
C SER A 187 -22.47 0.54 -0.64
N GLU A 188 -22.56 -0.25 0.44
CA GLU A 188 -22.14 0.17 1.79
C GLU A 188 -20.63 0.48 1.83
N ARG A 189 -19.79 -0.43 1.33
CA ARG A 189 -18.34 -0.20 1.26
C ARG A 189 -17.97 0.99 0.39
N ARG A 190 -18.70 1.23 -0.70
CA ARG A 190 -18.49 2.42 -1.54
C ARG A 190 -18.84 3.70 -0.80
N GLU A 191 -19.93 3.70 -0.01
CA GLU A 191 -20.30 4.85 0.81
C GLU A 191 -19.29 5.10 1.91
N ASP A 192 -18.89 4.06 2.65
CA ASP A 192 -17.85 4.16 3.68
C ASP A 192 -16.51 4.62 3.10
N GLY A 193 -16.11 4.08 1.96
CA GLY A 193 -14.91 4.51 1.27
C GLY A 193 -14.93 5.98 0.86
N ARG A 194 -16.08 6.52 0.41
CA ARG A 194 -16.20 7.97 0.13
C ARG A 194 -16.02 8.79 1.40
N LYS A 195 -16.60 8.36 2.54
CA LYS A 195 -16.41 9.04 3.83
C LYS A 195 -14.92 9.06 4.24
N VAL A 196 -14.21 7.94 4.10
CA VAL A 196 -12.76 7.88 4.35
C VAL A 196 -12.00 8.85 3.42
N LEU A 197 -12.31 8.87 2.13
CA LEU A 197 -11.68 9.79 1.18
C LEU A 197 -11.98 11.26 1.50
N ASP A 198 -13.18 11.57 1.94
CA ASP A 198 -13.56 12.92 2.39
C ASP A 198 -12.76 13.35 3.62
N ILE A 199 -12.57 12.45 4.60
CA ILE A 199 -11.72 12.70 5.76
C ILE A 199 -10.27 12.94 5.32
N LEU A 200 -9.72 12.07 4.47
CA LEU A 200 -8.35 12.20 3.96
C LEU A 200 -8.15 13.53 3.24
N LYS A 201 -9.11 13.94 2.41
CA LYS A 201 -9.05 15.20 1.68
C LYS A 201 -9.10 16.41 2.61
N HIS A 202 -10.05 16.44 3.56
CA HIS A 202 -10.27 17.62 4.40
C HIS A 202 -9.29 17.73 5.56
N SER A 203 -8.87 16.61 6.15
CA SER A 203 -7.99 16.61 7.32
C SER A 203 -6.51 16.49 6.98
N TYR A 204 -6.17 15.86 5.85
CA TYR A 204 -4.78 15.56 5.49
C TYR A 204 -4.36 16.12 4.12
N GLY A 205 -5.29 16.72 3.35
CA GLY A 205 -5.03 17.20 1.99
C GLY A 205 -4.71 16.09 0.98
N ILE A 206 -5.13 14.85 1.27
CA ILE A 206 -4.78 13.66 0.47
C ILE A 206 -5.93 13.33 -0.48
N GLN A 207 -5.57 13.05 -1.73
CA GLN A 207 -6.50 12.52 -2.73
C GLN A 207 -6.42 11.00 -2.79
N GLY A 208 -7.51 10.38 -3.20
CA GLY A 208 -7.56 8.92 -3.38
C GLY A 208 -8.69 8.48 -4.28
N ILE A 209 -8.73 7.18 -4.54
CA ILE A 209 -9.74 6.53 -5.38
C ILE A 209 -10.30 5.28 -4.71
N LEU A 210 -11.49 4.89 -5.16
CA LEU A 210 -12.10 3.61 -4.82
C LEU A 210 -11.89 2.63 -5.96
N THR A 211 -11.54 1.38 -5.63
CA THR A 211 -11.44 0.29 -6.59
C THR A 211 -12.24 -0.91 -6.13
N SER A 212 -12.75 -1.69 -7.07
CA SER A 212 -13.46 -2.94 -6.80
C SER A 212 -13.03 -4.02 -7.79
N PHE A 213 -13.11 -5.28 -7.37
CA PHE A 213 -12.85 -6.45 -8.22
C PHE A 213 -14.12 -7.04 -8.82
N SER A 214 -15.30 -6.64 -8.35
CA SER A 214 -16.54 -7.04 -8.99
C SER A 214 -16.53 -6.45 -10.40
N GLY A 215 -16.24 -7.29 -11.37
CA GLY A 215 -16.39 -6.95 -12.78
C GLY A 215 -17.78 -6.37 -12.97
N THR A 216 -17.86 -5.12 -13.39
CA THR A 216 -19.08 -4.61 -14.00
C THR A 216 -19.39 -5.58 -15.12
N GLU A 217 -20.47 -6.37 -14.99
CA GLU A 217 -21.11 -6.94 -16.14
C GLU A 217 -21.33 -5.77 -17.11
N ARG A 218 -20.58 -5.80 -18.21
CA ARG A 218 -20.80 -4.84 -19.30
C ARG A 218 -22.15 -5.24 -19.91
N ASN A 219 -23.19 -4.51 -19.55
CA ASN A 219 -24.42 -4.47 -20.34
C ASN A 219 -24.16 -3.88 -21.72
#